data_e52acb593937d48771b99a17077ac654
#
_entry.id   e52acb593937d48771b99a17077ac654
#
_cell.length_a   1.000
_cell.length_b   1.000
_cell.length_c   1.000
_cell.angle_alpha   90.00
_cell.angle_beta   90.00
_cell.angle_gamma   90.00
#
_symmetry.space_group_name_H-M   'P 1'
#
loop_
_entity.id
_entity.type
_entity.pdbx_description
1 polymer ?
#
loop_
_entity_poly.entity_id
_entity_poly.type
_entity_poly.pdbx_seq_one_letter_code
_entity_poly.pdbx_strand_id
1 'polypeptide(L)'
;MITSIPIQFEGCFSDIMKTFIQYKRSLGLQYDRPEYDLVRFSRFLVENNVTDLCITQEIAEKWCCKRECESNKCWTNRIGIYNQFAVYLNSVGYSAYILPKPKNRYNEYVPHIFTEEEINRIYYAADTINAKRLNSYQRIMPVLVRLLFSTGLRISEAINLKCSDIDFTTGILYLYDCKNGEDRIVPMHQTLLEYLKEYANKYIYDNEYFFETIHHTQ
;
A
#
# COMPACT_ATOMS: atom_id res chain seq x y z
N MET A 1 -8.52 -12.88 11.14
CA MET A 1 -9.60 -11.92 10.83
C MET A 1 -9.12 -10.56 11.35
N ILE A 2 -8.70 -9.67 10.47
CA ILE A 2 -8.53 -8.26 10.83
C ILE A 2 -9.95 -7.71 10.75
N THR A 3 -10.63 -7.60 11.91
CA THR A 3 -11.89 -6.89 12.00
C THR A 3 -11.65 -5.48 11.48
N SER A 4 -12.23 -5.14 10.33
CA SER A 4 -12.25 -3.80 9.79
C SER A 4 -12.96 -2.93 10.83
N ILE A 5 -12.20 -2.17 11.61
CA ILE A 5 -12.76 -1.16 12.49
C ILE A 5 -13.54 -0.21 11.58
N PRO A 6 -14.85 0.00 11.81
CA PRO A 6 -15.62 0.89 10.97
C PRO A 6 -14.94 2.25 10.92
N ILE A 7 -14.78 2.81 9.73
CA ILE A 7 -14.21 4.12 9.49
C ILE A 7 -15.22 5.15 9.97
N GLN A 8 -15.21 5.43 11.28
CA GLN A 8 -16.11 6.40 11.90
C GLN A 8 -15.28 7.41 12.66
N PHE A 9 -15.43 8.68 12.26
CA PHE A 9 -14.87 9.80 13.00
C PHE A 9 -15.70 10.09 14.25
N GLU A 10 -15.03 10.51 15.32
CA GLU A 10 -15.63 10.79 16.63
C GLU A 10 -15.33 12.24 17.03
N GLY A 11 -16.15 12.77 17.96
CA GLY A 11 -15.95 14.09 18.56
C GLY A 11 -16.33 15.28 17.66
N CYS A 12 -15.97 16.49 18.12
CA CYS A 12 -16.39 17.77 17.53
C CYS A 12 -15.83 18.00 16.10
N PHE A 13 -14.71 17.36 15.74
CA PHE A 13 -14.10 17.48 14.42
C PHE A 13 -14.62 16.46 13.37
N SER A 14 -15.55 15.57 13.74
CA SER A 14 -16.02 14.47 12.90
C SER A 14 -16.42 14.92 11.48
N ASP A 15 -17.29 15.91 11.37
CA ASP A 15 -17.80 16.35 10.07
C ASP A 15 -16.76 17.14 9.25
N ILE A 16 -15.90 17.89 9.96
CA ILE A 16 -14.80 18.61 9.31
C ILE A 16 -13.78 17.63 8.74
N MET A 17 -13.46 16.54 9.44
CA MET A 17 -12.57 15.49 8.94
C MET A 17 -13.15 14.77 7.71
N LYS A 18 -14.45 14.46 7.71
CA LYS A 18 -15.15 13.91 6.53
C LYS A 18 -15.03 14.85 5.32
N THR A 19 -15.30 16.12 5.53
CA THR A 19 -15.19 17.15 4.48
C THR A 19 -13.76 17.28 3.96
N PHE A 20 -12.77 17.23 4.85
CA PHE A 20 -11.36 17.24 4.47
C PHE A 20 -10.98 16.04 3.61
N ILE A 21 -11.42 14.83 3.97
CA ILE A 21 -11.19 13.62 3.17
C ILE A 21 -11.83 13.75 1.78
N GLN A 22 -13.08 14.22 1.72
CA GLN A 22 -13.77 14.47 0.44
C GLN A 22 -13.01 15.48 -0.42
N TYR A 23 -12.54 16.57 0.19
CA TYR A 23 -11.69 17.56 -0.48
C TYR A 23 -10.42 16.92 -1.05
N LYS A 24 -9.71 16.09 -0.27
CA LYS A 24 -8.52 15.40 -0.76
C LYS A 24 -8.81 14.43 -1.90
N ARG A 25 -9.93 13.72 -1.83
CA ARG A 25 -10.37 12.80 -2.90
C ARG A 25 -10.81 13.55 -4.16
N SER A 26 -11.42 14.71 -4.06
CA SER A 26 -11.75 15.55 -5.22
C SER A 26 -10.52 16.07 -5.97
N LEU A 27 -9.35 16.08 -5.32
CA LEU A 27 -8.06 16.38 -5.94
C LEU A 27 -7.40 15.15 -6.62
N GLY A 28 -8.12 14.02 -6.73
CA GLY A 28 -7.62 12.79 -7.35
C GLY A 28 -6.77 11.91 -6.43
N LEU A 29 -6.72 12.18 -5.11
CA LEU A 29 -5.97 11.37 -4.15
C LEU A 29 -6.87 10.26 -3.58
N GLN A 30 -6.42 9.02 -3.52
CA GLN A 30 -7.15 7.91 -2.87
C GLN A 30 -7.35 8.17 -1.36
N TYR A 31 -6.32 8.61 -0.68
CA TYR A 31 -6.30 9.11 0.71
C TYR A 31 -6.77 8.12 1.80
N ASP A 32 -6.78 6.82 1.55
CA ASP A 32 -7.29 5.80 2.48
C ASP A 32 -6.42 5.66 3.74
N ARG A 33 -5.11 5.61 3.58
CA ARG A 33 -4.19 5.52 4.72
C ARG A 33 -4.24 6.76 5.62
N PRO A 34 -4.22 7.99 5.09
CA PRO A 34 -4.41 9.19 5.91
C PRO A 34 -5.78 9.26 6.59
N GLU A 35 -6.85 8.78 5.95
CA GLU A 35 -8.17 8.70 6.58
C GLU A 35 -8.14 7.83 7.84
N TYR A 36 -7.53 6.65 7.77
CA TYR A 36 -7.36 5.79 8.92
C TYR A 36 -6.58 6.46 10.07
N ASP A 37 -5.50 7.19 9.75
CA ASP A 37 -4.74 7.93 10.75
C ASP A 37 -5.55 9.08 11.38
N LEU A 38 -6.42 9.75 10.60
CA LEU A 38 -7.32 10.78 11.10
C LEU A 38 -8.45 10.22 11.96
N VAL A 39 -8.97 9.02 11.67
CA VAL A 39 -9.91 8.32 12.58
C VAL A 39 -9.27 8.06 13.93
N ARG A 40 -8.02 7.63 13.95
CA ARG A 40 -7.28 7.46 15.22
C ARG A 40 -7.05 8.80 15.93
N PHE A 41 -6.82 9.87 15.18
CA PHE A 41 -6.70 11.21 15.74
C PHE A 41 -8.03 11.71 16.32
N SER A 42 -9.16 11.45 15.68
CA SER A 42 -10.47 11.85 16.21
C SER A 42 -10.76 11.20 17.58
N ARG A 43 -10.46 9.90 17.74
CA ARG A 43 -10.56 9.19 19.01
C ARG A 43 -9.63 9.78 20.07
N PHE A 44 -8.40 10.05 19.70
CA PHE A 44 -7.43 10.71 20.59
C PHE A 44 -7.94 12.07 21.10
N LEU A 45 -8.60 12.86 20.25
CA LEU A 45 -9.20 14.14 20.66
C LEU A 45 -10.31 13.93 21.71
N VAL A 46 -11.17 12.93 21.49
CA VAL A 46 -12.23 12.56 22.47
C VAL A 46 -11.62 12.09 23.81
N GLU A 47 -10.62 11.22 23.77
CA GLU A 47 -9.90 10.72 24.95
C GLU A 47 -9.20 11.85 25.75
N ASN A 48 -8.84 12.95 25.07
CA ASN A 48 -8.25 14.12 25.73
C ASN A 48 -9.26 15.25 26.01
N ASN A 49 -10.57 14.95 25.96
CA ASN A 49 -11.66 15.87 26.25
C ASN A 49 -11.61 17.18 25.42
N VAL A 50 -11.20 17.09 24.16
CA VAL A 50 -11.22 18.24 23.25
C VAL A 50 -12.64 18.43 22.74
N THR A 51 -13.32 19.45 23.24
CA THR A 51 -14.70 19.83 22.89
C THR A 51 -14.78 21.01 21.95
N ASP A 52 -13.77 21.85 21.96
CA ASP A 52 -13.70 23.06 21.13
C ASP A 52 -13.07 22.77 19.77
N LEU A 53 -13.50 23.51 18.76
CA LEU A 53 -12.94 23.40 17.39
C LEU A 53 -11.60 24.13 17.28
N CYS A 54 -10.73 23.89 18.27
CA CYS A 54 -9.39 24.42 18.36
C CYS A 54 -8.38 23.32 18.72
N ILE A 55 -7.29 23.22 18.01
CA ILE A 55 -6.20 22.28 18.35
C ILE A 55 -5.02 23.08 18.88
N THR A 56 -4.82 23.00 20.18
CA THR A 56 -3.71 23.68 20.87
C THR A 56 -2.37 23.03 20.56
N GLN A 57 -1.29 23.76 20.83
CA GLN A 57 0.06 23.23 20.71
C GLN A 57 0.27 21.96 21.54
N GLU A 58 -0.22 21.97 22.78
CA GLU A 58 -0.10 20.83 23.71
C GLU A 58 -0.74 19.55 23.11
N ILE A 59 -1.96 19.63 22.59
CA ILE A 59 -2.67 18.52 21.97
C ILE A 59 -1.93 18.03 20.71
N ALA A 60 -1.45 18.97 19.88
CA ALA A 60 -0.70 18.63 18.67
C ALA A 60 0.62 17.90 19.00
N GLU A 61 1.39 18.40 19.97
CA GLU A 61 2.64 17.78 20.40
C GLU A 61 2.40 16.41 21.04
N LYS A 62 1.37 16.27 21.86
CA LYS A 62 0.99 15.00 22.49
C LYS A 62 0.62 13.95 21.45
N TRP A 63 -0.19 14.29 20.44
CA TRP A 63 -0.53 13.40 19.34
C TRP A 63 0.70 12.99 18.53
N CYS A 64 1.57 13.93 18.25
CA CYS A 64 2.73 13.78 17.38
C CYS A 64 3.99 13.34 18.12
N CYS A 65 3.92 13.10 19.43
CA CYS A 65 5.02 12.52 20.19
C CYS A 65 5.38 11.14 19.61
N LYS A 66 6.69 10.90 19.37
CA LYS A 66 7.16 9.63 18.81
C LYS A 66 6.89 8.48 19.78
N ARG A 67 6.29 7.40 19.28
CA ARG A 67 6.00 6.18 20.06
C ARG A 67 7.24 5.27 20.11
N GLU A 68 7.37 4.46 21.15
CA GLU A 68 8.53 3.58 21.35
C GLU A 68 8.82 2.65 20.16
N CYS A 69 7.79 2.01 19.60
CA CYS A 69 7.91 1.08 18.48
C CYS A 69 7.68 1.73 17.11
N GLU A 70 7.69 3.06 17.01
CA GLU A 70 7.42 3.77 15.76
C GLU A 70 8.69 4.09 14.99
N SER A 71 8.76 3.68 13.71
CA SER A 71 9.87 4.09 12.85
C SER A 71 9.86 5.60 12.58
N ASN A 72 11.03 6.19 12.30
CA ASN A 72 11.12 7.61 11.96
C ASN A 72 10.21 7.97 10.76
N LYS A 73 10.10 7.09 9.78
CA LYS A 73 9.26 7.29 8.60
C LYS A 73 7.77 7.32 8.96
N CYS A 74 7.29 6.38 9.78
CA CYS A 74 5.90 6.36 10.23
C CYS A 74 5.57 7.59 11.06
N TRP A 75 6.46 7.97 11.98
CA TRP A 75 6.33 9.17 12.79
C TRP A 75 6.23 10.43 11.94
N THR A 76 7.16 10.63 10.99
CA THR A 76 7.17 11.79 10.09
C THR A 76 5.91 11.83 9.21
N ASN A 77 5.45 10.67 8.71
CA ASN A 77 4.20 10.60 7.94
C ASN A 77 2.99 11.02 8.77
N ARG A 78 2.90 10.57 10.03
CA ARG A 78 1.82 10.93 10.94
C ARG A 78 1.79 12.44 11.23
N ILE A 79 2.95 13.05 11.45
CA ILE A 79 3.07 14.53 11.57
C ILE A 79 2.63 15.20 10.27
N GLY A 80 3.03 14.66 9.12
CA GLY A 80 2.65 15.19 7.81
C GLY A 80 1.14 15.19 7.57
N ILE A 81 0.46 14.11 7.94
CA ILE A 81 -1.00 13.98 7.84
C ILE A 81 -1.69 14.97 8.78
N TYR A 82 -1.25 15.03 10.03
CA TYR A 82 -1.76 16.00 10.99
C TYR A 82 -1.58 17.44 10.49
N ASN A 83 -0.39 17.82 10.04
CA ASN A 83 -0.14 19.17 9.54
C ASN A 83 -0.99 19.53 8.32
N GLN A 84 -1.24 18.59 7.40
CA GLN A 84 -2.15 18.84 6.28
C GLN A 84 -3.57 19.14 6.76
N PHE A 85 -4.05 18.43 7.78
CA PHE A 85 -5.34 18.69 8.39
C PHE A 85 -5.35 20.03 9.16
N ALA A 86 -4.30 20.34 9.93
CA ALA A 86 -4.16 21.63 10.65
C ALA A 86 -4.13 22.83 9.69
N VAL A 87 -3.42 22.72 8.57
CA VAL A 87 -3.43 23.75 7.51
C VAL A 87 -4.84 23.94 6.94
N TYR A 88 -5.54 22.84 6.67
CA TYR A 88 -6.92 22.89 6.19
C TYR A 88 -7.83 23.57 7.22
N LEU A 89 -7.77 23.21 8.50
CA LEU A 89 -8.54 23.84 9.57
C LEU A 89 -8.32 25.35 9.59
N ASN A 90 -7.07 25.80 9.56
CA ASN A 90 -6.74 27.24 9.54
C ASN A 90 -7.28 27.93 8.28
N SER A 91 -7.33 27.24 7.14
CA SER A 91 -7.87 27.82 5.89
C SER A 91 -9.39 27.98 5.89
N VAL A 92 -10.11 27.19 6.71
CA VAL A 92 -11.57 27.27 6.83
C VAL A 92 -12.03 28.02 8.10
N GLY A 93 -11.11 28.73 8.76
CA GLY A 93 -11.42 29.66 9.86
C GLY A 93 -11.36 29.05 11.26
N TYR A 94 -10.90 27.81 11.42
CA TYR A 94 -10.61 27.21 12.73
C TYR A 94 -9.15 27.47 13.14
N SER A 95 -8.85 27.30 14.43
CA SER A 95 -7.50 27.46 14.95
C SER A 95 -6.84 26.10 15.19
N ALA A 96 -5.72 25.83 14.54
CA ALA A 96 -4.94 24.62 14.76
C ALA A 96 -3.44 24.90 14.72
N TYR A 97 -2.71 24.42 15.72
CA TYR A 97 -1.26 24.55 15.77
C TYR A 97 -0.60 23.65 14.72
N ILE A 98 0.28 24.23 13.91
CA ILE A 98 1.05 23.52 12.89
C ILE A 98 2.43 23.18 13.47
N LEU A 99 2.74 21.89 13.54
CA LEU A 99 4.03 21.43 14.03
C LEU A 99 5.16 21.71 13.05
N PRO A 100 6.35 22.09 13.55
CA PRO A 100 7.54 22.15 12.70
C PRO A 100 7.84 20.78 12.09
N LYS A 101 8.30 20.78 10.84
CA LYS A 101 8.70 19.52 10.19
C LYS A 101 9.90 18.94 10.94
N PRO A 102 9.83 17.67 11.38
CA PRO A 102 10.96 17.03 12.03
C PRO A 102 12.16 16.99 11.08
N LYS A 103 13.34 17.27 11.60
CA LYS A 103 14.58 17.10 10.83
C LYS A 103 14.77 15.61 10.56
N ASN A 104 14.50 15.19 9.33
CA ASN A 104 14.70 13.81 8.93
C ASN A 104 16.19 13.49 8.87
N ARG A 105 16.66 12.70 9.82
CA ARG A 105 17.88 11.91 9.65
C ARG A 105 17.46 10.58 9.02
N TYR A 106 17.27 10.58 7.70
CA TYR A 106 17.18 9.30 6.98
C TYR A 106 18.58 8.68 7.00
N ASN A 107 18.71 7.50 7.55
CA ASN A 107 19.78 6.62 7.12
C ASN A 107 19.53 6.38 5.63
N GLU A 108 20.47 6.76 4.78
CA GLU A 108 20.41 6.45 3.35
C GLU A 108 20.33 4.93 3.24
N TYR A 109 19.13 4.44 2.91
CA TYR A 109 18.95 3.03 2.60
C TYR A 109 19.57 2.78 1.23
N VAL A 110 20.68 2.06 1.19
CA VAL A 110 21.27 1.57 -0.04
C VAL A 110 20.58 0.24 -0.38
N PRO A 111 19.83 0.16 -1.47
CA PRO A 111 19.20 -1.10 -1.88
C PRO A 111 20.26 -2.16 -2.14
N HIS A 112 20.04 -3.38 -1.66
CA HIS A 112 20.88 -4.52 -2.02
C HIS A 112 20.62 -4.90 -3.48
N ILE A 113 21.68 -4.97 -4.27
CA ILE A 113 21.64 -5.48 -5.65
C ILE A 113 21.99 -6.95 -5.59
N PHE A 114 21.03 -7.81 -5.90
CA PHE A 114 21.23 -9.26 -5.86
C PHE A 114 22.22 -9.72 -6.93
N THR A 115 23.15 -10.57 -6.52
CA THR A 115 24.03 -11.29 -7.46
C THR A 115 23.26 -12.39 -8.17
N GLU A 116 23.80 -12.89 -9.27
CA GLU A 116 23.19 -14.02 -10.00
C GLU A 116 23.04 -15.27 -9.13
N GLU A 117 24.04 -15.55 -8.27
CA GLU A 117 23.99 -16.67 -7.33
C GLU A 117 22.86 -16.51 -6.29
N GLU A 118 22.63 -15.30 -5.79
CA GLU A 118 21.55 -15.01 -4.86
C GLU A 118 20.19 -15.17 -5.53
N ILE A 119 20.03 -14.71 -6.77
CA ILE A 119 18.82 -14.86 -7.56
C ILE A 119 18.53 -16.35 -7.79
N ASN A 120 19.53 -17.14 -8.16
CA ASN A 120 19.38 -18.58 -8.35
C ASN A 120 18.98 -19.30 -7.05
N ARG A 121 19.52 -18.86 -5.90
CA ARG A 121 19.09 -19.37 -4.59
C ARG A 121 17.64 -19.01 -4.27
N ILE A 122 17.20 -17.80 -4.63
CA ILE A 122 15.79 -17.39 -4.47
C ILE A 122 14.88 -18.24 -5.34
N TYR A 123 15.24 -18.50 -6.59
CA TYR A 123 14.48 -19.39 -7.48
C TYR A 123 14.40 -20.82 -6.93
N TYR A 124 15.53 -21.36 -6.49
CA TYR A 124 15.56 -22.68 -5.88
C TYR A 124 14.67 -22.77 -4.63
N ALA A 125 14.73 -21.77 -3.76
CA ALA A 125 13.88 -21.71 -2.57
C ALA A 125 12.39 -21.61 -2.93
N ALA A 126 12.03 -20.84 -3.97
CA ALA A 126 10.66 -20.76 -4.45
C ALA A 126 10.16 -22.09 -5.04
N ASP A 127 11.01 -22.79 -5.81
CA ASP A 127 10.69 -24.08 -6.43
C ASP A 127 10.56 -25.22 -5.41
N THR A 128 11.29 -25.13 -4.29
CA THR A 128 11.32 -26.17 -3.25
C THR A 128 10.43 -25.85 -2.04
N ILE A 129 9.62 -24.81 -2.11
CA ILE A 129 8.75 -24.40 -1.02
C ILE A 129 7.80 -25.53 -0.63
N ASN A 130 7.84 -25.98 0.62
CA ASN A 130 6.98 -27.04 1.14
C ASN A 130 5.93 -26.43 2.07
N ALA A 131 4.85 -25.93 1.50
CA ALA A 131 3.76 -25.31 2.26
C ALA A 131 2.72 -26.37 2.62
N LYS A 132 2.93 -27.10 3.72
CA LYS A 132 2.02 -28.15 4.22
C LYS A 132 0.55 -27.73 4.39
N ARG A 133 0.26 -26.42 4.48
CA ARG A 133 -1.10 -25.89 4.70
C ARG A 133 -1.71 -25.15 3.51
N LEU A 134 -0.93 -24.74 2.51
CA LEU A 134 -1.40 -23.90 1.40
C LEU A 134 -0.77 -24.34 0.08
N ASN A 135 -1.35 -25.39 -0.53
CA ASN A 135 -0.92 -25.92 -1.83
C ASN A 135 -0.81 -24.86 -2.94
N SER A 136 -1.54 -23.74 -2.80
CA SER A 136 -1.50 -22.61 -3.72
C SER A 136 -0.15 -21.88 -3.75
N TYR A 137 0.50 -21.69 -2.59
CA TYR A 137 1.81 -21.04 -2.54
C TYR A 137 2.90 -21.81 -3.26
N GLN A 138 2.87 -23.14 -3.19
CA GLN A 138 3.83 -23.99 -3.91
C GLN A 138 3.73 -23.82 -5.43
N ARG A 139 2.53 -23.53 -5.93
CA ARG A 139 2.28 -23.33 -7.36
C ARG A 139 2.56 -21.90 -7.82
N ILE A 140 2.18 -20.92 -6.98
CA ILE A 140 2.23 -19.51 -7.32
C ILE A 140 3.64 -18.92 -7.14
N MET A 141 4.33 -19.24 -6.04
CA MET A 141 5.60 -18.59 -5.69
C MET A 141 6.69 -18.74 -6.76
N PRO A 142 6.91 -19.93 -7.38
CA PRO A 142 7.89 -20.05 -8.44
C PRO A 142 7.65 -19.13 -9.63
N VAL A 143 6.37 -18.98 -10.00
CA VAL A 143 5.95 -18.14 -11.14
C VAL A 143 6.02 -16.68 -10.79
N LEU A 144 5.48 -16.31 -9.62
CA LEU A 144 5.41 -14.93 -9.15
C LEU A 144 6.81 -14.31 -9.01
N VAL A 145 7.76 -15.05 -8.41
CA VAL A 145 9.13 -14.54 -8.22
C VAL A 145 9.82 -14.31 -9.56
N ARG A 146 9.68 -15.24 -10.52
CA ARG A 146 10.25 -15.07 -11.86
C ARG A 146 9.60 -13.93 -12.62
N LEU A 147 8.28 -13.80 -12.51
CA LEU A 147 7.54 -12.70 -13.13
C LEU A 147 8.04 -11.35 -12.59
N LEU A 148 8.10 -11.18 -11.27
CA LEU A 148 8.56 -9.95 -10.63
C LEU A 148 9.99 -9.60 -11.03
N PHE A 149 10.90 -10.56 -11.00
CA PHE A 149 12.30 -10.33 -11.31
C PHE A 149 12.51 -9.98 -12.79
N SER A 150 11.86 -10.71 -13.70
CA SER A 150 12.09 -10.55 -15.14
C SER A 150 11.39 -9.31 -15.72
N THR A 151 10.31 -8.83 -15.09
CA THR A 151 9.49 -7.75 -15.65
C THR A 151 9.55 -6.46 -14.85
N GLY A 152 10.06 -6.50 -13.62
CA GLY A 152 10.05 -5.34 -12.72
C GLY A 152 8.65 -4.88 -12.30
N LEU A 153 7.65 -5.75 -12.36
CA LEU A 153 6.30 -5.46 -11.87
C LEU A 153 6.31 -5.15 -10.37
N ARG A 154 5.43 -4.24 -9.95
CA ARG A 154 5.14 -4.11 -8.52
C ARG A 154 4.39 -5.35 -8.04
N ILE A 155 4.58 -5.73 -6.78
CA ILE A 155 3.90 -6.91 -6.21
C ILE A 155 2.37 -6.82 -6.37
N SER A 156 1.79 -5.64 -6.19
CA SER A 156 0.35 -5.41 -6.37
C SER A 156 -0.10 -5.58 -7.84
N GLU A 157 0.71 -5.15 -8.80
CA GLU A 157 0.43 -5.33 -10.23
C GLU A 157 0.47 -6.82 -10.60
N ALA A 158 1.48 -7.54 -10.12
CA ALA A 158 1.62 -8.96 -10.39
C ALA A 158 0.48 -9.79 -9.77
N ILE A 159 0.09 -9.50 -8.51
CA ILE A 159 -0.98 -10.23 -7.82
C ILE A 159 -2.34 -9.97 -8.46
N ASN A 160 -2.60 -8.73 -8.92
CA ASN A 160 -3.86 -8.35 -9.55
C ASN A 160 -3.85 -8.54 -11.08
N LEU A 161 -2.84 -9.20 -11.64
CA LEU A 161 -2.74 -9.45 -13.07
C LEU A 161 -3.91 -10.35 -13.52
N LYS A 162 -4.69 -9.88 -14.49
CA LYS A 162 -5.78 -10.66 -15.08
C LYS A 162 -5.26 -11.52 -16.22
N CYS A 163 -5.94 -12.64 -16.48
CA CYS A 163 -5.61 -13.50 -17.61
C CYS A 163 -5.74 -12.77 -18.95
N SER A 164 -6.70 -11.83 -19.05
CA SER A 164 -6.90 -10.98 -20.23
C SER A 164 -5.74 -10.01 -20.49
N ASP A 165 -4.93 -9.71 -19.50
CA ASP A 165 -3.85 -8.74 -19.57
C ASP A 165 -2.55 -9.36 -20.11
N ILE A 166 -2.57 -10.67 -20.36
CA ILE A 166 -1.42 -11.43 -20.86
C ILE A 166 -1.67 -11.84 -22.31
N ASP A 167 -0.95 -11.23 -23.25
CA ASP A 167 -0.92 -11.71 -24.61
C ASP A 167 0.17 -12.78 -24.77
N PHE A 168 -0.26 -14.03 -24.72
CA PHE A 168 0.62 -15.18 -24.92
C PHE A 168 1.14 -15.33 -26.35
N THR A 169 0.55 -14.63 -27.31
CA THR A 169 0.99 -14.72 -28.72
C THR A 169 2.16 -13.78 -28.98
N THR A 170 2.04 -12.53 -28.53
CA THR A 170 3.07 -11.52 -28.72
C THR A 170 4.07 -11.46 -27.57
N GLY A 171 3.77 -12.09 -26.41
CA GLY A 171 4.61 -12.02 -25.21
C GLY A 171 4.56 -10.67 -24.51
N ILE A 172 3.41 -10.01 -24.53
CA ILE A 172 3.22 -8.67 -23.94
C ILE A 172 2.28 -8.76 -22.75
N LEU A 173 2.62 -8.05 -21.66
CA LEU A 173 1.73 -7.76 -20.54
C LEU A 173 1.16 -6.35 -20.69
N TYR A 174 -0.15 -6.23 -20.55
CA TYR A 174 -0.85 -4.95 -20.50
C TYR A 174 -1.18 -4.63 -19.04
N LEU A 175 -0.72 -3.48 -18.56
CA LEU A 175 -0.93 -3.06 -17.17
C LEU A 175 -1.77 -1.79 -17.18
N TYR A 176 -2.95 -1.90 -16.59
CA TYR A 176 -3.91 -0.82 -16.51
C TYR A 176 -3.93 -0.22 -15.12
N ASP A 177 -4.29 1.07 -15.03
CA ASP A 177 -4.46 1.82 -13.78
C ASP A 177 -3.27 1.67 -12.81
N CYS A 178 -2.05 1.73 -13.36
CA CYS A 178 -0.83 1.69 -12.58
C CYS A 178 -0.73 2.91 -11.66
N LYS A 179 0.27 2.91 -10.78
CA LYS A 179 0.53 4.04 -9.88
C LYS A 179 0.52 5.36 -10.66
N ASN A 180 -0.36 6.29 -10.28
CA ASN A 180 -0.68 7.58 -10.92
C ASN A 180 -1.68 7.49 -12.11
N GLY A 181 -2.39 6.36 -12.31
CA GLY A 181 -3.37 6.22 -13.38
C GLY A 181 -2.77 6.10 -14.78
N GLU A 182 -1.50 5.71 -14.89
CA GLU A 182 -0.82 5.51 -16.17
C GLU A 182 -0.85 4.03 -16.57
N ASP A 183 -1.26 3.75 -17.81
CA ASP A 183 -1.18 2.42 -18.40
C ASP A 183 0.23 2.19 -18.96
N ARG A 184 0.71 0.96 -18.92
CA ARG A 184 1.98 0.58 -19.54
C ARG A 184 1.97 -0.83 -20.07
N ILE A 185 2.80 -1.08 -21.06
CA ILE A 185 3.07 -2.41 -21.61
C ILE A 185 4.45 -2.89 -21.18
N VAL A 186 4.56 -4.19 -20.92
CA VAL A 186 5.82 -4.83 -20.51
C VAL A 186 6.06 -6.05 -21.38
N PRO A 187 7.10 -6.04 -22.25
CA PRO A 187 7.45 -7.21 -23.03
C PRO A 187 8.08 -8.27 -22.14
N MET A 188 7.75 -9.53 -22.39
CA MET A 188 8.33 -10.68 -21.70
C MET A 188 9.41 -11.34 -22.55
N HIS A 189 10.49 -11.76 -21.89
CA HIS A 189 11.45 -12.63 -22.53
C HIS A 189 10.82 -14.01 -22.83
N GLN A 190 11.26 -14.66 -23.91
CA GLN A 190 10.69 -15.93 -24.40
C GLN A 190 10.65 -17.01 -23.32
N THR A 191 11.70 -17.15 -22.52
CA THR A 191 11.74 -18.15 -21.44
C THR A 191 10.69 -17.91 -20.35
N LEU A 192 10.42 -16.64 -20.02
CA LEU A 192 9.34 -16.31 -19.08
C LEU A 192 7.97 -16.61 -19.69
N LEU A 193 7.77 -16.25 -20.96
CA LEU A 193 6.53 -16.51 -21.68
C LEU A 193 6.19 -18.01 -21.70
N GLU A 194 7.15 -18.86 -22.00
CA GLU A 194 6.99 -20.31 -21.97
C GLU A 194 6.63 -20.82 -20.58
N TYR A 195 7.30 -20.34 -19.56
CA TYR A 195 7.04 -20.67 -18.17
C TYR A 195 5.63 -20.28 -17.71
N LEU A 196 5.16 -19.09 -18.12
CA LEU A 196 3.80 -18.63 -17.83
C LEU A 196 2.74 -19.46 -18.60
N LYS A 197 3.03 -19.86 -19.85
CA LYS A 197 2.17 -20.76 -20.64
C LYS A 197 2.00 -22.12 -19.95
N GLU A 198 3.08 -22.72 -19.48
CA GLU A 198 3.03 -23.98 -18.75
C GLU A 198 2.17 -23.86 -17.48
N TYR A 199 2.36 -22.79 -16.72
CA TYR A 199 1.54 -22.55 -15.53
C TYR A 199 0.08 -22.36 -15.89
N ALA A 200 -0.23 -21.53 -16.89
CA ALA A 200 -1.59 -21.27 -17.33
C ALA A 200 -2.29 -22.55 -17.77
N ASN A 201 -1.66 -23.35 -18.63
CA ASN A 201 -2.20 -24.61 -19.12
C ASN A 201 -2.48 -25.64 -18.01
N LYS A 202 -1.72 -25.58 -16.91
CA LYS A 202 -1.83 -26.52 -15.81
C LYS A 202 -2.84 -26.11 -14.73
N TYR A 203 -3.01 -24.80 -14.50
CA TYR A 203 -3.71 -24.30 -13.32
C TYR A 203 -4.81 -23.29 -13.61
N ILE A 204 -4.90 -22.72 -14.83
CA ILE A 204 -5.90 -21.73 -15.17
C ILE A 204 -6.93 -22.37 -16.12
N TYR A 205 -8.19 -22.37 -15.72
CA TYR A 205 -9.28 -22.92 -16.54
C TYR A 205 -10.24 -21.81 -17.00
N ASP A 206 -10.86 -21.11 -16.06
CA ASP A 206 -11.82 -20.02 -16.34
C ASP A 206 -11.69 -18.92 -15.27
N ASN A 207 -10.46 -18.56 -14.98
CA ASN A 207 -10.14 -17.63 -13.92
C ASN A 207 -10.05 -16.20 -14.47
N GLU A 208 -10.58 -15.21 -13.76
CA GLU A 208 -10.37 -13.81 -14.09
C GLU A 208 -8.92 -13.39 -13.83
N TYR A 209 -8.36 -13.78 -12.67
CA TYR A 209 -7.01 -13.43 -12.25
C TYR A 209 -6.03 -14.55 -12.50
N PHE A 210 -4.81 -14.19 -12.90
CA PHE A 210 -3.74 -15.15 -13.17
C PHE A 210 -3.30 -15.91 -11.90
N PHE A 211 -3.35 -15.25 -10.73
CA PHE A 211 -3.08 -15.84 -9.42
C PHE A 211 -4.34 -15.85 -8.54
N GLU A 212 -5.36 -16.55 -8.95
CA GLU A 212 -6.71 -16.53 -8.34
C GLU A 212 -6.75 -16.85 -6.85
N THR A 213 -5.90 -17.76 -6.38
CA THR A 213 -5.94 -18.23 -4.98
C THR A 213 -5.53 -17.18 -3.97
N ILE A 214 -4.94 -16.05 -4.40
CA ILE A 214 -4.55 -14.95 -3.53
C ILE A 214 -5.77 -14.08 -3.18
N HIS A 215 -6.79 -14.07 -4.02
CA HIS A 215 -7.99 -13.23 -3.85
C HIS A 215 -9.13 -13.91 -3.09
N HIS A 216 -9.13 -15.26 -2.96
CA HIS A 216 -10.19 -16.01 -2.27
C HIS A 216 -9.98 -16.23 -0.78
N THR A 217 -8.98 -15.62 -0.15
CA THR A 217 -8.80 -15.58 1.31
C THR A 217 -9.31 -14.27 1.89
N GLN A 218 -10.60 -13.99 1.69
CA GLN A 218 -11.35 -13.02 2.51
C GLN A 218 -12.17 -13.72 3.59
#